data_3fbe4bcab1b2cc30e17ea361c6beb9c5
#
_entry.id   3fbe4bcab1b2cc30e17ea361c6beb9c5
#
_cell.length_a   1.000
_cell.length_b   1.000
_cell.length_c   1.000
_cell.angle_alpha   90.00
_cell.angle_beta   90.00
_cell.angle_gamma   90.00
#
_symmetry.space_group_name_H-M   'P 1'
#
loop_
_entity.id
_entity.type
_entity.pdbx_description
1 polymer ?
#
loop_
_entity_poly.entity_id
_entity_poly.type
_entity_poly.pdbx_seq_one_letter_code
_entity_poly.pdbx_strand_id
1 'polypeptide(L)'
;MLHTLTFGRNIGTQGYVTDLDWELYCQEVLDSNFDGYTVQDAMGSWKSMPEDSKVVIINTNNTDLVKDCAQLYKEMYQQEAVGLFTTATPMEFIYHDNSNRSRILFNT
;
A
#
# COMPACT_ATOMS: atom_id res chain seq x y z
N MET A 1 12.83 -3.17 5.09
CA MET A 1 12.60 -3.23 3.63
C MET A 1 11.34 -2.45 3.25
N LEU A 2 11.32 -1.90 2.07
CA LEU A 2 10.16 -1.17 1.55
C LEU A 2 9.34 -2.09 0.64
N HIS A 3 8.04 -2.16 0.92
CA HIS A 3 7.10 -2.97 0.15
C HIS A 3 6.06 -2.07 -0.50
N THR A 4 5.85 -2.26 -1.78
CA THR A 4 4.79 -1.57 -2.51
C THR A 4 3.81 -2.61 -3.04
N LEU A 5 2.57 -2.52 -2.58
CA LEU A 5 1.51 -3.44 -2.99
C LEU A 5 0.52 -2.72 -3.89
N THR A 6 0.02 -3.44 -4.87
CA THR A 6 -1.03 -2.94 -5.74
C THR A 6 -2.27 -3.83 -5.56
N PHE A 7 -3.31 -3.23 -5.00
CA PHE A 7 -4.59 -3.90 -4.74
C PHE A 7 -5.61 -3.44 -5.77
N GLY A 8 -5.97 -4.31 -6.70
CA GLY A 8 -7.06 -4.03 -7.64
C GLY A 8 -8.41 -4.07 -6.93
N ARG A 9 -9.36 -3.29 -7.43
CA ARG A 9 -10.67 -3.17 -6.81
C ARG A 9 -11.80 -3.83 -7.60
N ASN A 10 -11.53 -4.34 -8.79
CA ASN A 10 -12.54 -5.10 -9.53
C ASN A 10 -12.70 -6.50 -8.96
N ILE A 11 -13.92 -6.96 -8.81
CA ILE A 11 -14.26 -8.34 -8.44
C ILE A 11 -14.93 -8.97 -9.64
N GLY A 12 -14.18 -9.77 -10.40
CA GLY A 12 -14.66 -10.31 -11.67
C GLY A 12 -15.02 -9.18 -12.64
N THR A 13 -16.11 -9.35 -13.38
CA THR A 13 -16.57 -8.36 -14.38
C THR A 13 -17.64 -7.41 -13.85
N GLN A 14 -18.22 -7.68 -12.68
CA GLN A 14 -19.39 -6.93 -12.18
C GLN A 14 -19.24 -6.47 -10.73
N GLY A 15 -18.34 -7.05 -9.97
CA GLY A 15 -18.14 -6.70 -8.57
C GLY A 15 -17.08 -5.63 -8.39
N TYR A 16 -17.07 -5.01 -7.20
CA TYR A 16 -16.16 -3.93 -6.91
C TYR A 16 -15.89 -3.86 -5.40
N VAL A 17 -14.64 -3.71 -5.02
CA VAL A 17 -14.26 -3.44 -3.62
C VAL A 17 -14.65 -2.00 -3.32
N THR A 18 -15.70 -1.81 -2.51
CA THR A 18 -16.21 -0.49 -2.19
C THR A 18 -15.27 0.27 -1.26
N ASP A 19 -15.52 1.56 -1.09
CA ASP A 19 -14.75 2.37 -0.13
C ASP A 19 -14.88 1.81 1.29
N LEU A 20 -16.07 1.36 1.67
CA LEU A 20 -16.28 0.74 2.97
C LEU A 20 -15.52 -0.57 3.12
N ASP A 21 -15.53 -1.43 2.10
CA ASP A 21 -14.76 -2.68 2.10
C ASP A 21 -13.28 -2.39 2.30
N TRP A 22 -12.75 -1.40 1.59
CA TRP A 22 -11.35 -1.01 1.71
C TRP A 22 -11.02 -0.46 3.10
N GLU A 23 -11.88 0.40 3.65
CA GLU A 23 -11.69 0.93 5.00
C GLU A 23 -11.66 -0.19 6.05
N LEU A 24 -12.56 -1.16 5.93
CA LEU A 24 -12.58 -2.32 6.83
C LEU A 24 -11.31 -3.15 6.71
N TYR A 25 -10.85 -3.39 5.49
CA TYR A 25 -9.57 -4.09 5.28
C TYR A 25 -8.42 -3.34 5.93
N CYS A 26 -8.35 -2.02 5.75
CA CYS A 26 -7.31 -1.21 6.38
C CYS A 26 -7.37 -1.31 7.90
N GLN A 27 -8.56 -1.18 8.50
CA GLN A 27 -8.72 -1.21 9.96
C GLN A 27 -8.43 -2.60 10.53
N GLU A 28 -8.95 -3.63 9.92
CA GLU A 28 -8.87 -4.99 10.46
C GLU A 28 -7.56 -5.69 10.15
N VAL A 29 -6.93 -5.37 9.02
CA VAL A 29 -5.75 -6.07 8.55
C VAL A 29 -4.51 -5.20 8.62
N LEU A 30 -4.49 -4.06 7.95
CA LEU A 30 -3.27 -3.25 7.86
C LEU A 30 -2.95 -2.55 9.19
N ASP A 31 -3.94 -1.94 9.83
CA ASP A 31 -3.73 -1.26 11.12
C ASP A 31 -3.37 -2.23 12.24
N SER A 32 -3.86 -3.45 12.16
CA SER A 32 -3.58 -4.48 13.18
C SER A 32 -2.16 -5.05 13.07
N ASN A 33 -1.52 -4.92 11.93
CA ASN A 33 -0.24 -5.57 11.64
C ASN A 33 0.92 -4.62 11.43
N PHE A 34 0.66 -3.36 11.09
CA PHE A 34 1.73 -2.40 10.77
C PHE A 34 1.51 -1.08 11.49
N ASP A 35 2.59 -0.56 12.07
CA ASP A 35 2.56 0.74 12.76
C ASP A 35 2.31 1.91 11.81
N GLY A 36 2.72 1.77 10.56
CA GLY A 36 2.51 2.80 9.56
C GLY A 36 2.52 2.25 8.14
N TYR A 37 1.72 2.87 7.31
CA TYR A 37 1.69 2.61 5.88
C TYR A 37 1.08 3.82 5.17
N THR A 38 1.30 3.91 3.88
CA THR A 38 0.74 4.99 3.05
C THR A 38 -0.14 4.37 1.98
N VAL A 39 -1.32 4.95 1.78
CA VAL A 39 -2.25 4.51 0.73
C VAL A 39 -2.40 5.61 -0.30
N GLN A 40 -2.38 5.22 -1.57
CA GLN A 40 -2.58 6.11 -2.69
C GLN A 40 -3.60 5.48 -3.64
N ASP A 41 -4.55 6.29 -4.11
CA ASP A 41 -5.45 5.87 -5.18
C ASP A 41 -4.69 5.89 -6.51
N ALA A 42 -4.96 4.88 -7.33
CA ALA A 42 -4.34 4.75 -8.64
C ALA A 42 -5.33 4.17 -9.65
N MET A 43 -5.06 4.42 -10.91
CA MET A 43 -5.78 3.83 -12.01
C MET A 43 -4.83 2.88 -12.73
N GLY A 44 -5.20 1.61 -12.81
CA GLY A 44 -4.42 0.59 -13.48
C GLY A 44 -5.13 -0.03 -14.65
N SER A 45 -4.51 -1.03 -15.22
CA SER A 45 -5.09 -1.87 -16.25
C SER A 45 -4.67 -3.31 -15.94
N TRP A 46 -5.65 -4.21 -15.97
CA TRP A 46 -5.41 -5.63 -15.77
C TRP A 46 -6.09 -6.39 -16.90
N LYS A 47 -5.29 -7.13 -17.68
CA LYS A 47 -5.79 -7.87 -18.86
C LYS A 47 -6.63 -6.98 -19.77
N SER A 48 -6.11 -5.79 -20.06
CA SER A 48 -6.74 -4.77 -20.93
C SER A 48 -8.02 -4.15 -20.39
N MET A 49 -8.35 -4.39 -19.10
CA MET A 49 -9.50 -3.75 -18.45
C MET A 49 -9.00 -2.67 -17.50
N PRO A 50 -9.54 -1.44 -17.58
CA PRO A 50 -9.25 -0.42 -16.59
C PRO A 50 -9.66 -0.89 -15.20
N GLU A 51 -8.82 -0.60 -14.21
CA GLU A 51 -9.07 -1.02 -12.84
C GLU A 51 -8.63 0.05 -11.85
N ASP A 52 -9.57 0.57 -11.07
CA ASP A 52 -9.22 1.38 -9.91
C ASP A 52 -8.43 0.52 -8.94
N SER A 53 -7.41 1.09 -8.36
CA SER A 53 -6.48 0.36 -7.50
C SER A 53 -6.10 1.19 -6.28
N LYS A 54 -5.69 0.49 -5.23
CA LYS A 54 -5.02 1.09 -4.07
C LYS A 54 -3.56 0.67 -4.10
N VAL A 55 -2.67 1.64 -4.01
CA VAL A 55 -1.23 1.39 -3.85
C VAL A 55 -0.89 1.62 -2.40
N VAL A 56 -0.31 0.62 -1.76
CA VAL A 56 0.05 0.67 -0.33
C VAL A 56 1.56 0.52 -0.21
N ILE A 57 2.17 1.43 0.55
CA ILE A 57 3.61 1.42 0.80
C ILE A 57 3.83 1.13 2.28
N ILE A 58 4.57 0.08 2.58
CA ILE A 58 4.83 -0.39 3.94
C ILE A 58 6.33 -0.57 4.14
N ASN A 59 6.86 0.03 5.19
CA ASN A 59 8.24 -0.21 5.61
C ASN A 59 8.25 -1.20 6.78
N THR A 60 8.76 -2.39 6.55
CA THR A 60 8.89 -3.43 7.55
C THR A 60 9.95 -4.44 7.14
N ASN A 61 10.54 -5.12 8.09
CA ASN A 61 11.42 -6.25 7.82
C ASN A 61 10.66 -7.58 7.72
N ASN A 62 9.38 -7.59 8.04
CA ASN A 62 8.56 -8.80 8.02
C ASN A 62 7.85 -8.96 6.66
N THR A 63 8.59 -9.39 5.67
CA THR A 63 8.06 -9.61 4.32
C THR A 63 6.97 -10.68 4.29
N ASP A 64 7.10 -11.72 5.10
CA ASP A 64 6.09 -12.79 5.15
C ASP A 64 4.75 -12.27 5.64
N LEU A 65 4.75 -11.37 6.62
CA LEU A 65 3.52 -10.74 7.10
C LEU A 65 2.86 -9.89 6.01
N VAL A 66 3.66 -9.16 5.23
CA VAL A 66 3.15 -8.38 4.08
C VAL A 66 2.47 -9.31 3.08
N LYS A 67 3.11 -10.44 2.77
CA LYS A 67 2.53 -11.44 1.85
C LYS A 67 1.25 -12.06 2.39
N ASP A 68 1.20 -12.33 3.69
CA ASP A 68 0.00 -12.88 4.33
C ASP A 68 -1.17 -11.89 4.25
N CYS A 69 -0.92 -10.61 4.48
CA CYS A 69 -1.95 -9.58 4.36
C CYS A 69 -2.44 -9.43 2.91
N ALA A 70 -1.54 -9.53 1.94
CA ALA A 70 -1.92 -9.50 0.52
C ALA A 70 -2.75 -10.74 0.15
N GLN A 71 -2.36 -11.91 0.63
CA GLN A 71 -3.10 -13.16 0.41
C GLN A 71 -4.51 -13.07 0.99
N LEU A 72 -4.66 -12.47 2.17
CA LEU A 72 -5.97 -12.30 2.79
C LEU A 72 -6.88 -11.40 1.95
N TYR A 73 -6.37 -10.30 1.42
CA TYR A 73 -7.13 -9.45 0.50
C TYR A 73 -7.59 -10.22 -0.73
N LYS A 74 -6.68 -10.99 -1.31
CA LYS A 74 -6.96 -11.82 -2.49
C LYS A 74 -8.11 -12.79 -2.21
N GLU A 75 -8.11 -13.40 -1.05
CA GLU A 75 -9.16 -14.34 -0.64
C GLU A 75 -10.48 -13.66 -0.32
N MET A 76 -10.44 -12.54 0.42
CA MET A 76 -11.64 -11.81 0.83
C MET A 76 -12.42 -11.26 -0.37
N TYR A 77 -11.71 -10.78 -1.39
CA TYR A 77 -12.31 -10.09 -2.51
C TYR A 77 -12.10 -10.80 -3.86
N GLN A 78 -11.76 -12.08 -3.83
CA GLN A 78 -11.68 -12.95 -5.01
C GLN A 78 -10.79 -12.36 -6.11
N GLN A 79 -9.62 -11.85 -5.72
CA GLN A 79 -8.67 -11.30 -6.66
C GLN A 79 -7.82 -12.41 -7.28
N GLU A 80 -7.50 -12.26 -8.57
CA GLU A 80 -6.56 -13.20 -9.21
C GLU A 80 -5.16 -13.04 -8.64
N ALA A 81 -4.76 -11.80 -8.35
CA ALA A 81 -3.42 -11.49 -7.86
C ALA A 81 -3.41 -10.17 -7.10
N VAL A 82 -2.38 -10.01 -6.28
CA VAL A 82 -1.98 -8.73 -5.69
C VAL A 82 -0.53 -8.51 -6.07
N GLY A 83 -0.21 -7.37 -6.65
CA GLY A 83 1.16 -7.03 -7.02
C GLY A 83 1.99 -6.67 -5.79
N LEU A 84 3.24 -7.08 -5.77
CA LEU A 84 4.16 -6.76 -4.68
C LEU A 84 5.55 -6.46 -5.22
N PHE A 85 6.08 -5.30 -4.88
CA PHE A 85 7.49 -4.97 -5.01
C PHE A 85 8.11 -4.91 -3.63
N THR A 86 9.28 -5.53 -3.48
CA THR A 86 10.06 -5.45 -2.26
C THR A 86 11.44 -4.89 -2.58
N THR A 87 11.83 -3.84 -1.87
CA THR A 87 13.12 -3.18 -2.06
C THR A 87 13.93 -3.34 -0.78
N ALA A 88 15.19 -3.76 -0.89
CA ALA A 88 16.07 -3.93 0.26
C ALA A 88 16.48 -2.61 0.91
N THR A 89 16.35 -1.49 0.21
CA THR A 89 16.67 -0.17 0.74
C THR A 89 15.73 0.22 1.86
N PRO A 90 16.23 0.57 3.05
CA PRO A 90 15.38 1.00 4.15
C PRO A 90 14.80 2.39 3.88
N MET A 91 13.63 2.64 4.46
CA MET A 91 13.05 3.98 4.47
C MET A 91 13.78 4.84 5.49
N GLU A 92 14.19 6.03 5.08
CA GLU A 92 14.69 7.03 6.01
C GLU A 92 13.56 7.93 6.45
N PHE A 93 13.55 8.29 7.75
CA PHE A 93 12.63 9.27 8.29
C PHE A 93 13.37 10.56 8.57
N ILE A 94 12.90 11.64 7.98
CA ILE A 94 13.49 12.96 8.20
C ILE A 94 12.68 13.64 9.28
N TYR A 95 13.30 13.79 10.45
CA TYR A 95 12.66 14.37 11.62
C TYR A 95 12.81 15.89 11.62
N HIS A 96 11.88 16.55 12.28
CA HIS A 96 11.95 17.98 12.46
C HIS A 96 13.19 18.36 13.28
N ASP A 97 14.09 19.12 12.68
CA ASP A 97 15.32 19.60 13.30
C ASP A 97 15.46 21.10 13.06
N ASN A 98 15.27 21.87 14.13
CA ASN A 98 15.31 23.34 14.06
C ASN A 98 16.68 23.89 13.68
N SER A 99 17.75 23.17 13.98
CA SER A 99 19.11 23.64 13.70
C SER A 99 19.48 23.63 12.22
N ASN A 100 18.81 22.81 11.40
CA ASN A 100 19.15 22.61 10.01
C ASN A 100 18.15 23.17 9.00
N ARG A 101 16.93 23.45 9.42
CA ARG A 101 15.83 23.83 8.54
C ARG A 101 16.09 25.04 7.67
N SER A 102 16.62 26.10 8.27
CA SER A 102 16.80 27.38 7.57
C SER A 102 17.89 27.32 6.52
N ARG A 103 18.82 26.38 6.64
CA ARG A 103 19.96 26.27 5.72
C ARG A 103 19.53 25.83 4.32
N ILE A 104 18.51 25.01 4.23
CA ILE A 104 18.00 24.52 2.95
C ILE A 104 17.05 25.52 2.32
N LEU A 105 16.16 26.12 3.12
CA LEU A 105 15.07 26.97 2.62
C LEU A 105 15.52 28.34 2.13
N PHE A 106 16.59 28.89 2.69
CA PHE A 106 16.98 30.29 2.47
C PHE A 106 18.37 30.44 1.88
N ASN A 107 18.98 29.38 1.44
CA ASN A 107 20.31 29.39 0.87
C ASN A 107 20.26 29.41 -0.66
N THR A 108 19.51 30.34 -1.21
CA THR A 108 19.34 30.48 -2.64
C THR A 108 19.78 31.86 -3.11
#